data_a2ee207b7a8455dcef1a2f0b0d96857b
#
_entry.id   a2ee207b7a8455dcef1a2f0b0d96857b
#
_cell.length_a   1.000
_cell.length_b   1.000
_cell.length_c   1.000
_cell.angle_alpha   90.00
_cell.angle_beta   90.00
_cell.angle_gamma   90.00
#
_symmetry.space_group_name_H-M   'P 1'
#
loop_
_entity.id
_entity.type
_entity.pdbx_description
1 polymer ?
#
loop_
_entity_poly.entity_id
_entity_poly.type
_entity_poly.pdbx_seq_one_letter_code
_entity_poly.pdbx_strand_id
1 'polypeptide(L)'
;MQASPAINKAITIFQQQGGTLRTKKALKLGIHPRTLYTMRDSGQLERLSRGLYSLTDWPLSSDPDLTTVALKIPQAVICLVSALAFHELTTQIPDAVDIAIHHKARPPTLDYPPIRVFWFSGRAFDEGIETHTIDGTPVRVYGPAKSIADIFKYRNRIGLDIALEALKLYRQRRDFNVKELLHYARICRVSQLMRPYLEILL
;
A
#
# COMPACT_ATOMS: atom_id res chain seq x y z
N MET A 1 4.06 -38.80 6.14
CA MET A 1 4.36 -38.32 7.51
C MET A 1 3.21 -37.41 7.93
N GLN A 2 2.47 -37.74 8.99
CA GLN A 2 1.39 -36.89 9.49
C GLN A 2 2.00 -35.62 10.09
N ALA A 3 1.52 -34.46 9.65
CA ALA A 3 1.95 -33.18 10.22
C ALA A 3 1.59 -33.13 11.74
N SER A 4 2.53 -32.66 12.55
CA SER A 4 2.31 -32.48 13.99
C SER A 4 1.07 -31.61 14.25
N PRO A 5 0.23 -31.90 15.29
CA PRO A 5 -0.92 -31.05 15.63
C PRO A 5 -0.59 -29.56 15.75
N ALA A 6 0.63 -29.22 16.20
CA ALA A 6 1.13 -27.86 16.31
C ALA A 6 1.33 -27.20 14.92
N ILE A 7 1.77 -27.98 13.94
CA ILE A 7 1.95 -27.50 12.54
C ILE A 7 0.58 -27.26 11.90
N ASN A 8 -0.37 -28.20 12.05
CA ASN A 8 -1.73 -28.03 11.48
C ASN A 8 -2.42 -26.79 12.07
N LYS A 9 -2.30 -26.57 13.38
CA LYS A 9 -2.80 -25.34 14.02
C LYS A 9 -2.13 -24.08 13.45
N ALA A 10 -0.81 -24.13 13.25
CA ALA A 10 -0.09 -22.99 12.67
C ALA A 10 -0.55 -22.71 11.23
N ILE A 11 -0.72 -23.73 10.39
CA ILE A 11 -1.26 -23.59 9.02
C ILE A 11 -2.63 -22.90 9.05
N THR A 12 -3.55 -23.38 9.90
CA THR A 12 -4.89 -22.78 10.04
C THR A 12 -4.79 -21.28 10.43
N ILE A 13 -3.89 -20.94 11.36
CA ILE A 13 -3.68 -19.54 11.75
C ILE A 13 -3.14 -18.70 10.57
N PHE A 14 -2.18 -19.22 9.81
CA PHE A 14 -1.68 -18.55 8.61
C PHE A 14 -2.80 -18.34 7.58
N GLN A 15 -3.59 -19.37 7.29
CA GLN A 15 -4.72 -19.29 6.35
C GLN A 15 -5.75 -18.23 6.75
N GLN A 16 -6.14 -18.20 8.03
CA GLN A 16 -7.08 -17.21 8.57
C GLN A 16 -6.55 -15.76 8.49
N GLN A 17 -5.25 -15.59 8.34
CA GLN A 17 -4.58 -14.29 8.30
C GLN A 17 -4.06 -13.93 6.90
N GLY A 18 -4.55 -14.60 5.85
CA GLY A 18 -4.14 -14.31 4.46
C GLY A 18 -2.82 -14.94 4.05
N GLY A 19 -2.45 -16.06 4.67
CA GLY A 19 -1.27 -16.87 4.28
C GLY A 19 0.08 -16.29 4.69
N THR A 20 0.18 -15.01 5.03
CA THR A 20 1.43 -14.32 5.32
C THR A 20 1.40 -13.68 6.71
N LEU A 21 2.42 -13.92 7.52
CA LEU A 21 2.51 -13.40 8.89
C LEU A 21 3.91 -12.90 9.25
N ARG A 22 3.93 -11.79 9.99
CA ARG A 22 5.14 -11.40 10.76
C ARG A 22 5.37 -12.32 11.93
N THR A 23 6.64 -12.64 12.23
CA THR A 23 7.03 -13.41 13.42
C THR A 23 6.33 -12.90 14.68
N LYS A 24 6.38 -11.59 14.95
CA LYS A 24 5.73 -10.99 16.12
C LYS A 24 4.22 -11.26 16.18
N LYS A 25 3.53 -11.21 15.04
CA LYS A 25 2.08 -11.48 14.96
C LYS A 25 1.81 -12.99 15.12
N ALA A 26 2.62 -13.83 14.49
CA ALA A 26 2.51 -15.29 14.59
C ALA A 26 2.66 -15.77 16.05
N LEU A 27 3.64 -15.23 16.79
CA LEU A 27 3.84 -15.53 18.20
C LEU A 27 2.66 -15.06 19.07
N LYS A 28 2.11 -13.87 18.81
CA LYS A 28 0.92 -13.35 19.51
C LYS A 28 -0.32 -14.23 19.27
N LEU A 29 -0.43 -14.85 18.10
CA LEU A 29 -1.51 -15.77 17.76
C LEU A 29 -1.29 -17.19 18.29
N GLY A 30 -0.22 -17.42 19.07
CA GLY A 30 0.05 -18.67 19.75
C GLY A 30 0.87 -19.68 18.94
N ILE A 31 1.51 -19.26 17.84
CA ILE A 31 2.46 -20.11 17.11
C ILE A 31 3.80 -20.07 17.83
N HIS A 32 4.29 -21.23 18.30
CA HIS A 32 5.57 -21.30 18.98
C HIS A 32 6.75 -21.05 18.01
N PRO A 33 7.84 -20.35 18.41
CA PRO A 33 9.00 -20.10 17.53
C PRO A 33 9.56 -21.37 16.89
N ARG A 34 9.69 -22.45 17.66
CA ARG A 34 10.18 -23.74 17.15
C ARG A 34 9.31 -24.28 16.00
N THR A 35 7.96 -24.13 16.10
CA THR A 35 7.04 -24.54 15.03
C THR A 35 7.28 -23.74 13.77
N LEU A 36 7.45 -22.41 13.87
CA LEU A 36 7.77 -21.56 12.71
C LEU A 36 9.06 -22.00 12.02
N TYR A 37 10.12 -22.27 12.79
CA TYR A 37 11.39 -22.73 12.22
C TYR A 37 11.29 -24.11 11.60
N THR A 38 10.59 -25.05 12.24
CA THR A 38 10.32 -26.38 11.70
C THR A 38 9.56 -26.30 10.38
N MET A 39 8.51 -25.48 10.30
CA MET A 39 7.74 -25.29 9.06
C MET A 39 8.57 -24.64 7.94
N ARG A 40 9.44 -23.68 8.26
CA ARG A 40 10.39 -23.12 7.30
C ARG A 40 11.38 -24.19 6.79
N ASP A 41 11.97 -24.93 7.71
CA ASP A 41 13.02 -25.92 7.39
C ASP A 41 12.45 -27.12 6.62
N SER A 42 11.16 -27.43 6.80
CA SER A 42 10.41 -28.44 6.03
C SER A 42 9.81 -27.91 4.70
N GLY A 43 10.04 -26.63 4.35
CA GLY A 43 9.53 -26.04 3.12
C GLY A 43 8.05 -25.68 3.12
N GLN A 44 7.34 -25.78 4.26
CA GLN A 44 5.93 -25.38 4.39
C GLN A 44 5.75 -23.87 4.51
N LEU A 45 6.80 -23.16 4.94
CA LEU A 45 6.86 -21.71 4.98
C LEU A 45 8.03 -21.21 4.16
N GLU A 46 7.76 -20.25 3.30
CA GLU A 46 8.78 -19.44 2.64
C GLU A 46 9.05 -18.17 3.46
N ARG A 47 10.33 -17.80 3.53
CA ARG A 47 10.75 -16.56 4.14
C ARG A 47 10.84 -15.45 3.08
N LEU A 48 9.80 -14.61 2.99
CA LEU A 48 9.77 -13.48 2.05
C LEU A 48 10.83 -12.41 2.40
N SER A 49 11.08 -12.22 3.69
CA SER A 49 12.14 -11.32 4.18
C SER A 49 12.36 -11.53 5.69
N ARG A 50 13.28 -10.78 6.33
CA ARG A 50 13.56 -10.93 7.76
C ARG A 50 12.30 -10.75 8.60
N GLY A 51 11.87 -11.82 9.26
CA GLY A 51 10.72 -11.86 10.16
C GLY A 51 9.35 -11.79 9.45
N LEU A 52 9.27 -12.11 8.17
CA LEU A 52 8.05 -12.27 7.39
C LEU A 52 8.05 -13.63 6.72
N TYR A 53 7.00 -14.42 6.96
CA TYR A 53 6.82 -15.78 6.45
C TYR A 53 5.49 -15.91 5.74
N SER A 54 5.47 -16.66 4.65
CA SER A 54 4.27 -17.05 3.90
C SER A 54 4.16 -18.57 3.80
N LEU A 55 2.95 -19.10 3.73
CA LEU A 55 2.73 -20.50 3.34
C LEU A 55 3.19 -20.70 1.90
N THR A 56 3.97 -21.74 1.65
CA THR A 56 4.51 -22.04 0.30
C THR A 56 3.42 -22.33 -0.71
N ASP A 57 2.34 -23.03 -0.28
CA ASP A 57 1.21 -23.38 -1.13
C ASP A 57 0.07 -22.35 -1.07
N TRP A 58 0.31 -21.15 -0.53
CA TRP A 58 -0.68 -20.08 -0.50
C TRP A 58 -0.78 -19.40 -1.87
N PRO A 59 -2.00 -19.14 -2.37
CA PRO A 59 -2.15 -18.38 -3.60
C PRO A 59 -1.33 -17.08 -3.55
N LEU A 60 -0.65 -16.75 -4.64
CA LEU A 60 0.06 -15.47 -4.75
C LEU A 60 -0.91 -14.34 -4.48
N SER A 61 -0.47 -13.36 -3.71
CA SER A 61 -1.27 -12.17 -3.46
C SER A 61 -1.63 -11.49 -4.79
N SER A 62 -2.82 -10.94 -4.87
CA SER A 62 -3.27 -10.16 -6.02
C SER A 62 -2.40 -8.91 -6.22
N ASP A 63 -1.79 -8.42 -5.13
CA ASP A 63 -0.77 -7.35 -5.15
C ASP A 63 0.31 -7.65 -4.09
N PRO A 64 1.32 -8.46 -4.43
CA PRO A 64 2.35 -8.88 -3.49
C PRO A 64 3.24 -7.74 -3.02
N ASP A 65 3.45 -6.73 -3.85
CA ASP A 65 4.31 -5.60 -3.53
C ASP A 65 3.65 -4.69 -2.47
N LEU A 66 2.38 -4.33 -2.67
CA LEU A 66 1.64 -3.52 -1.69
C LEU A 66 1.45 -4.25 -0.36
N THR A 67 1.13 -5.55 -0.39
CA THR A 67 0.98 -6.35 0.83
C THR A 67 2.30 -6.48 1.60
N THR A 68 3.42 -6.68 0.89
CA THR A 68 4.75 -6.72 1.51
C THR A 68 5.09 -5.37 2.17
N VAL A 69 4.86 -4.26 1.49
CA VAL A 69 5.07 -2.91 2.05
C VAL A 69 4.20 -2.70 3.29
N ALA A 70 2.91 -2.98 3.21
CA ALA A 70 1.98 -2.83 4.35
C ALA A 70 2.40 -3.67 5.56
N LEU A 71 2.84 -4.91 5.33
CA LEU A 71 3.34 -5.77 6.37
C LEU A 71 4.68 -5.31 6.95
N LYS A 72 5.57 -4.75 6.15
CA LYS A 72 6.92 -4.33 6.61
C LYS A 72 6.95 -2.92 7.16
N ILE A 73 6.12 -2.02 6.64
CA ILE A 73 6.11 -0.60 6.96
C ILE A 73 4.66 -0.17 7.28
N PRO A 74 4.03 -0.69 8.35
CA PRO A 74 2.59 -0.50 8.61
C PRO A 74 2.19 0.96 8.84
N GLN A 75 3.13 1.84 9.11
CA GLN A 75 2.88 3.29 9.23
C GLN A 75 2.90 4.03 7.89
N ALA A 76 3.42 3.41 6.83
CA ALA A 76 3.41 4.01 5.51
C ALA A 76 2.00 4.04 4.92
N VAL A 77 1.79 4.98 4.00
CA VAL A 77 0.59 5.07 3.18
C VAL A 77 1.02 4.99 1.73
N ILE A 78 0.43 4.11 0.94
CA ILE A 78 0.64 4.05 -0.50
C ILE A 78 0.17 5.37 -1.11
N CYS A 79 0.99 5.99 -1.96
CA CYS A 79 0.74 7.33 -2.48
C CYS A 79 1.11 7.47 -3.95
N LEU A 80 0.89 8.63 -4.50
CA LEU A 80 1.31 9.06 -5.83
C LEU A 80 0.98 8.03 -6.92
N VAL A 81 1.94 7.63 -7.77
CA VAL A 81 1.67 6.76 -8.92
C VAL A 81 1.19 5.39 -8.47
N SER A 82 1.71 4.84 -7.37
CA SER A 82 1.24 3.55 -6.83
C SER A 82 -0.20 3.63 -6.32
N ALA A 83 -0.62 4.74 -5.72
CA ALA A 83 -2.02 4.94 -5.33
C ALA A 83 -2.92 5.16 -6.55
N LEU A 84 -2.45 5.88 -7.57
CA LEU A 84 -3.19 6.01 -8.83
C LEU A 84 -3.38 4.66 -9.51
N ALA A 85 -2.34 3.84 -9.59
CA ALA A 85 -2.41 2.49 -10.16
C ALA A 85 -3.38 1.61 -9.38
N PHE A 86 -3.31 1.64 -8.04
CA PHE A 86 -4.25 0.91 -7.17
C PHE A 86 -5.72 1.30 -7.43
N HIS A 87 -5.99 2.57 -7.68
CA HIS A 87 -7.33 3.08 -7.98
C HIS A 87 -7.69 3.07 -9.47
N GLU A 88 -6.85 2.49 -10.34
CA GLU A 88 -7.06 2.47 -11.81
C GLU A 88 -7.20 3.89 -12.41
N LEU A 89 -6.41 4.84 -11.89
CA LEU A 89 -6.39 6.25 -12.31
C LEU A 89 -5.16 6.62 -13.14
N THR A 90 -4.44 5.63 -13.64
CA THR A 90 -3.30 5.80 -14.53
C THR A 90 -3.06 4.53 -15.34
N THR A 91 -2.48 4.67 -16.52
CA THR A 91 -1.97 3.56 -17.34
C THR A 91 -0.52 3.21 -17.01
N GLN A 92 0.12 3.98 -16.13
CA GLN A 92 1.49 3.74 -15.72
C GLN A 92 1.59 2.51 -14.81
N ILE A 93 2.57 1.66 -15.09
CA ILE A 93 2.95 0.54 -14.22
C ILE A 93 4.10 1.03 -13.33
N PRO A 94 3.91 1.17 -12.00
CA PRO A 94 4.96 1.61 -11.10
C PRO A 94 6.14 0.63 -11.07
N ASP A 95 7.37 1.12 -11.24
CA ASP A 95 8.63 0.37 -11.10
C ASP A 95 9.07 0.21 -9.64
N ALA A 96 8.46 0.97 -8.74
CA ALA A 96 8.68 0.92 -7.30
C ALA A 96 7.39 1.34 -6.57
N VAL A 97 7.22 0.90 -5.34
CA VAL A 97 6.06 1.30 -4.52
C VAL A 97 6.30 2.69 -3.93
N ASP A 98 5.48 3.67 -4.33
CA ASP A 98 5.50 5.01 -3.78
C ASP A 98 4.83 5.01 -2.40
N ILE A 99 5.57 5.39 -1.36
CA ILE A 99 5.07 5.44 0.01
C ILE A 99 5.22 6.83 0.62
N ALA A 100 4.16 7.28 1.29
CA ALA A 100 4.20 8.45 2.15
C ALA A 100 4.52 8.03 3.58
N ILE A 101 5.46 8.76 4.21
CA ILE A 101 5.75 8.67 5.63
C ILE A 101 5.69 10.05 6.26
N HIS A 102 5.50 10.09 7.58
CA HIS A 102 5.49 11.37 8.31
C HIS A 102 6.86 12.06 8.20
N HIS A 103 6.89 13.38 8.04
CA HIS A 103 8.10 14.18 7.78
C HIS A 103 9.21 14.01 8.83
N LYS A 104 8.87 13.60 10.06
CA LYS A 104 9.84 13.32 11.13
C LYS A 104 10.29 11.85 11.16
N ALA A 105 9.72 10.99 10.33
CA ALA A 105 10.07 9.57 10.32
C ALA A 105 11.39 9.34 9.57
N ARG A 106 12.16 8.37 10.07
CA ARG A 106 13.33 7.88 9.34
C ARG A 106 12.88 7.07 8.12
N PRO A 107 13.57 7.19 6.97
CA PRO A 107 13.24 6.39 5.81
C PRO A 107 13.38 4.91 6.15
N PRO A 108 12.37 4.10 5.83
CA PRO A 108 12.46 2.66 6.01
C PRO A 108 13.39 2.05 4.96
N THR A 109 14.01 0.92 5.30
CA THR A 109 14.76 0.09 4.37
C THR A 109 13.98 -1.17 4.07
N LEU A 110 13.85 -1.50 2.81
CA LEU A 110 13.19 -2.70 2.31
C LEU A 110 14.02 -3.28 1.16
N ASP A 111 14.35 -4.57 1.25
CA ASP A 111 15.14 -5.25 0.22
C ASP A 111 14.33 -5.45 -1.06
N TYR A 112 13.06 -5.81 -0.91
CA TYR A 112 12.07 -5.98 -1.97
C TYR A 112 10.64 -5.84 -1.41
N PRO A 113 9.70 -5.23 -2.15
CA PRO A 113 9.86 -4.54 -3.43
C PRO A 113 10.67 -3.23 -3.29
N PRO A 114 11.17 -2.67 -4.41
CA PRO A 114 11.76 -1.33 -4.39
C PRO A 114 10.72 -0.31 -3.95
N ILE A 115 11.13 0.64 -3.11
CA ILE A 115 10.24 1.70 -2.59
C ILE A 115 10.80 3.08 -2.91
N ARG A 116 9.91 4.02 -3.20
CA ARG A 116 10.21 5.45 -3.24
C ARG A 116 9.53 6.14 -2.07
N VAL A 117 10.32 6.84 -1.27
CA VAL A 117 9.83 7.46 -0.03
C VAL A 117 9.53 8.94 -0.27
N PHE A 118 8.34 9.36 0.18
CA PHE A 118 7.88 10.75 0.17
C PHE A 118 7.50 11.17 1.58
N TRP A 119 7.98 12.35 2.00
CA TRP A 119 7.70 12.90 3.32
C TRP A 119 6.53 13.87 3.27
N PHE A 120 5.49 13.57 4.02
CA PHE A 120 4.31 14.40 4.15
C PHE A 120 4.18 14.91 5.59
N SER A 121 3.45 16.00 5.81
CA SER A 121 3.29 16.61 7.13
C SER A 121 1.88 17.10 7.37
N GLY A 122 1.46 17.09 8.65
CA GLY A 122 0.16 17.59 9.11
C GLY A 122 -1.00 16.99 8.31
N ARG A 123 -2.00 17.80 8.01
CA ARG A 123 -3.19 17.37 7.29
C ARG A 123 -2.90 16.67 5.95
N ALA A 124 -1.83 17.06 5.25
CA ALA A 124 -1.44 16.41 4.01
C ALA A 124 -0.97 14.97 4.20
N PHE A 125 -0.51 14.58 5.41
CA PHE A 125 -0.19 13.20 5.75
C PHE A 125 -1.40 12.46 6.35
N ASP A 126 -2.16 13.13 7.23
CA ASP A 126 -3.15 12.48 8.08
C ASP A 126 -4.50 12.25 7.39
N GLU A 127 -4.85 13.09 6.38
CA GLU A 127 -6.16 13.06 5.72
C GLU A 127 -6.13 12.31 4.38
N GLY A 128 -7.29 11.72 4.03
CA GLY A 128 -7.48 11.01 2.78
C GLY A 128 -6.93 9.59 2.75
N ILE A 129 -6.64 9.01 3.92
CA ILE A 129 -6.17 7.64 4.04
C ILE A 129 -7.37 6.70 4.07
N GLU A 130 -7.39 5.77 3.13
CA GLU A 130 -8.30 4.63 3.09
C GLU A 130 -7.55 3.37 3.51
N THR A 131 -8.28 2.42 4.12
CA THR A 131 -7.73 1.11 4.45
C THR A 131 -8.45 0.05 3.63
N HIS A 132 -7.72 -0.57 2.73
CA HIS A 132 -8.21 -1.65 1.89
C HIS A 132 -7.64 -2.97 2.39
N THR A 133 -8.38 -4.07 2.20
CA THR A 133 -7.90 -5.40 2.55
C THR A 133 -7.54 -6.15 1.28
N ILE A 134 -6.24 -6.43 1.10
CA ILE A 134 -5.71 -7.24 0.01
C ILE A 134 -5.32 -8.59 0.59
N ASP A 135 -6.01 -9.65 0.21
CA ASP A 135 -5.77 -11.02 0.68
C ASP A 135 -5.59 -11.13 2.21
N GLY A 136 -6.49 -10.48 2.97
CA GLY A 136 -6.46 -10.48 4.43
C GLY A 136 -5.44 -9.51 5.07
N THR A 137 -4.64 -8.80 4.25
CA THR A 137 -3.68 -7.79 4.71
C THR A 137 -4.27 -6.39 4.60
N PRO A 138 -4.36 -5.62 5.70
CA PRO A 138 -4.79 -4.23 5.64
C PRO A 138 -3.69 -3.37 5.03
N VAL A 139 -4.00 -2.70 3.92
CA VAL A 139 -3.13 -1.80 3.19
C VAL A 139 -3.69 -0.39 3.27
N ARG A 140 -2.88 0.57 3.69
CA ARG A 140 -3.25 1.98 3.75
C ARG A 140 -2.88 2.66 2.43
N VAL A 141 -3.86 3.27 1.77
CA VAL A 141 -3.70 3.94 0.48
C VAL A 141 -4.35 5.31 0.57
N TYR A 142 -3.79 6.34 -0.05
CA TYR A 142 -4.54 7.57 -0.21
C TYR A 142 -5.67 7.39 -1.22
N GLY A 143 -6.85 7.91 -0.89
CA GLY A 143 -8.04 7.87 -1.75
C GLY A 143 -7.85 8.62 -3.08
N PRO A 144 -8.72 8.41 -4.06
CA PRO A 144 -8.60 8.94 -5.42
C PRO A 144 -8.37 10.45 -5.48
N ALA A 145 -9.25 11.22 -4.85
CA ALA A 145 -9.18 12.68 -4.86
C ALA A 145 -7.90 13.23 -4.21
N LYS A 146 -7.45 12.59 -3.12
CA LYS A 146 -6.20 12.94 -2.43
C LYS A 146 -4.99 12.62 -3.29
N SER A 147 -4.95 11.44 -3.91
CA SER A 147 -3.86 11.00 -4.79
C SER A 147 -3.68 11.95 -5.98
N ILE A 148 -4.77 12.41 -6.59
CA ILE A 148 -4.72 13.40 -7.67
C ILE A 148 -4.11 14.72 -7.19
N ALA A 149 -4.56 15.25 -6.05
CA ALA A 149 -4.00 16.50 -5.50
C ALA A 149 -2.49 16.36 -5.19
N ASP A 150 -2.06 15.20 -4.72
CA ASP A 150 -0.65 14.91 -4.45
C ASP A 150 0.18 14.83 -5.75
N ILE A 151 -0.33 14.20 -6.81
CA ILE A 151 0.37 14.18 -8.12
C ILE A 151 0.54 15.60 -8.66
N PHE A 152 -0.48 16.44 -8.59
CA PHE A 152 -0.33 17.86 -8.99
C PHE A 152 0.74 18.57 -8.17
N LYS A 153 0.88 18.27 -6.88
CA LYS A 153 1.94 18.81 -6.03
C LYS A 153 3.33 18.34 -6.48
N TYR A 154 3.44 17.07 -6.88
CA TYR A 154 4.70 16.45 -7.29
C TYR A 154 4.91 16.41 -8.81
N ARG A 155 4.11 17.14 -9.60
CA ARG A 155 4.11 17.15 -11.07
C ARG A 155 5.48 17.39 -11.72
N ASN A 156 6.34 18.21 -11.10
CA ASN A 156 7.67 18.49 -11.62
C ASN A 156 8.63 17.28 -11.49
N ARG A 157 8.32 16.34 -10.63
CA ARG A 157 9.11 15.12 -10.42
C ARG A 157 8.50 13.91 -11.13
N ILE A 158 7.18 13.87 -11.25
CA ILE A 158 6.45 12.70 -11.74
C ILE A 158 5.99 12.93 -13.19
N GLY A 159 5.53 14.13 -13.52
CA GLY A 159 4.96 14.50 -14.81
C GLY A 159 3.59 15.15 -14.63
N LEU A 160 3.35 16.25 -15.37
CA LEU A 160 2.04 16.88 -15.42
C LEU A 160 1.04 16.05 -16.22
N ASP A 161 1.51 15.34 -17.24
CA ASP A 161 0.75 14.43 -18.10
C ASP A 161 0.06 13.33 -17.26
N ILE A 162 0.76 12.72 -16.31
CA ILE A 162 0.20 11.73 -15.38
C ILE A 162 -0.88 12.37 -14.49
N ALA A 163 -0.65 13.61 -14.03
CA ALA A 163 -1.65 14.32 -13.23
C ALA A 163 -2.94 14.60 -14.03
N LEU A 164 -2.81 14.96 -15.30
CA LEU A 164 -3.94 15.22 -16.18
C LEU A 164 -4.65 13.94 -16.61
N GLU A 165 -3.92 12.86 -16.86
CA GLU A 165 -4.49 11.53 -17.11
C GLU A 165 -5.36 11.10 -15.91
N ALA A 166 -4.80 11.15 -14.71
CA ALA A 166 -5.49 10.76 -13.48
C ALA A 166 -6.78 11.59 -13.26
N LEU A 167 -6.70 12.91 -13.51
CA LEU A 167 -7.87 13.79 -13.36
C LEU A 167 -8.97 13.45 -14.38
N LYS A 168 -8.60 13.14 -15.63
CA LYS A 168 -9.55 12.73 -16.67
C LYS A 168 -10.22 11.39 -16.33
N LEU A 169 -9.46 10.40 -15.92
CA LEU A 169 -9.97 9.09 -15.51
C LEU A 169 -10.89 9.20 -14.29
N TYR A 170 -10.50 10.00 -13.29
CA TYR A 170 -11.33 10.22 -12.12
C TYR A 170 -12.66 10.90 -12.46
N ARG A 171 -12.64 11.88 -13.40
CA ARG A 171 -13.87 12.57 -13.85
C ARG A 171 -14.89 11.61 -14.48
N GLN A 172 -14.45 10.51 -15.08
CA GLN A 172 -15.31 9.51 -15.71
C GLN A 172 -15.94 8.53 -14.72
N ARG A 173 -15.47 8.50 -13.49
CA ARG A 173 -15.96 7.57 -12.46
C ARG A 173 -17.31 8.01 -11.89
N ARG A 174 -18.12 7.05 -11.48
CA ARG A 174 -19.40 7.29 -10.82
C ARG A 174 -19.27 7.95 -9.44
N ASP A 175 -18.14 7.68 -8.76
CA ASP A 175 -17.79 8.21 -7.45
C ASP A 175 -17.00 9.53 -7.53
N PHE A 176 -16.96 10.17 -8.71
CA PHE A 176 -16.31 11.47 -8.87
C PHE A 176 -16.89 12.52 -7.91
N ASN A 177 -16.03 13.10 -7.09
CA ASN A 177 -16.39 14.08 -6.08
C ASN A 177 -15.51 15.34 -6.19
N VAL A 178 -16.01 16.35 -6.89
CA VAL A 178 -15.31 17.62 -7.06
C VAL A 178 -15.07 18.37 -5.76
N LYS A 179 -16.00 18.27 -4.78
CA LYS A 179 -15.85 18.95 -3.49
C LYS A 179 -14.68 18.36 -2.70
N GLU A 180 -14.55 17.06 -2.71
CA GLU A 180 -13.45 16.34 -2.09
C GLU A 180 -12.11 16.65 -2.78
N LEU A 181 -12.08 16.65 -4.10
CA LEU A 181 -10.90 17.03 -4.87
C LEU A 181 -10.43 18.45 -4.55
N LEU A 182 -11.36 19.42 -4.50
CA LEU A 182 -11.03 20.80 -4.11
C LEU A 182 -10.59 20.93 -2.64
N HIS A 183 -11.11 20.08 -1.76
CA HIS A 183 -10.67 20.00 -0.37
C HIS A 183 -9.19 19.60 -0.30
N TYR A 184 -8.80 18.50 -0.96
CA TYR A 184 -7.40 18.06 -0.98
C TYR A 184 -6.48 19.00 -1.77
N ALA A 185 -6.98 19.62 -2.84
CA ALA A 185 -6.23 20.64 -3.55
C ALA A 185 -5.82 21.82 -2.63
N ARG A 186 -6.69 22.20 -1.68
CA ARG A 186 -6.37 23.23 -0.66
C ARG A 186 -5.34 22.72 0.34
N ILE A 187 -5.49 21.49 0.87
CA ILE A 187 -4.55 20.88 1.80
C ILE A 187 -3.16 20.74 1.18
N CYS A 188 -3.09 20.29 -0.07
CA CYS A 188 -1.85 20.11 -0.81
C CYS A 188 -1.28 21.42 -1.37
N ARG A 189 -2.01 22.56 -1.24
CA ARG A 189 -1.65 23.89 -1.73
C ARG A 189 -1.47 23.96 -3.26
N VAL A 190 -2.34 23.26 -3.97
CA VAL A 190 -2.33 23.18 -5.45
C VAL A 190 -3.61 23.71 -6.10
N SER A 191 -4.50 24.34 -5.34
CA SER A 191 -5.81 24.81 -5.83
C SER A 191 -5.69 25.73 -7.04
N GLN A 192 -4.79 26.72 -6.99
CA GLN A 192 -4.58 27.66 -8.11
C GLN A 192 -4.00 26.97 -9.34
N LEU A 193 -3.15 25.96 -9.11
CA LEU A 193 -2.57 25.17 -10.20
C LEU A 193 -3.61 24.28 -10.87
N MET A 194 -4.48 23.64 -10.09
CA MET A 194 -5.50 22.71 -10.61
C MET A 194 -6.68 23.43 -11.28
N ARG A 195 -6.93 24.68 -10.90
CA ARG A 195 -8.10 25.44 -11.33
C ARG A 195 -8.31 25.48 -12.85
N PRO A 196 -7.32 25.83 -13.70
CA PRO A 196 -7.53 25.87 -15.15
C PRO A 196 -7.93 24.50 -15.73
N TYR A 197 -7.38 23.42 -15.20
CA TYR A 197 -7.69 22.07 -15.67
C TYR A 197 -9.08 21.62 -15.21
N LEU A 198 -9.52 22.02 -14.02
CA LEU A 198 -10.87 21.75 -13.54
C LEU A 198 -11.92 22.53 -14.32
N GLU A 199 -11.67 23.80 -14.66
CA GLU A 199 -12.57 24.64 -15.48
C GLU A 199 -12.78 24.09 -16.89
N ILE A 200 -11.80 23.38 -17.44
CA ILE A 200 -11.92 22.73 -18.77
C ILE A 200 -12.69 21.40 -18.67
N LEU A 201 -12.61 20.70 -17.55
CA LEU A 201 -13.14 19.35 -17.38
C LEU A 201 -14.54 19.31 -16.76
N LEU A 202 -14.98 20.37 -16.10
CA LEU A 202 -16.27 20.48 -15.41
C LEU A 202 -17.29 21.21 -16.26
#